data_2751c535054004589fbfc614827a6fe5
#
_entry.id   2751c535054004589fbfc614827a6fe5
#
_cell.length_a   1.000
_cell.length_b   1.000
_cell.length_c   1.000
_cell.angle_alpha   90.00
_cell.angle_beta   90.00
_cell.angle_gamma   90.00
#
_symmetry.space_group_name_H-M   'P 1'
#
loop_
_entity.id
_entity.type
_entity.pdbx_description
1 polymer ?
#
loop_
_entity_poly.entity_id
_entity_poly.type
_entity_poly.pdbx_seq_one_letter_code
_entity_poly.pdbx_strand_id
1 'polypeptide(L)'
;EVDYLAKNGVHYSWEKAQYSINKGLWGTSVGGKETLTSGQPLPSEAYPSQLQKEGEEKVTLEFKKGELVAVNGKVDKPSNNIVVLEKLANAYAIGRDIHVGDTIIGIKGRVGFEAAAPLIIIKAHHLLEKHTLGKWQQYWKEQLGNWYGMLFHEGQFLDPVMRNIETFLEDTQTTVNGTVTVSLKPYHFSLDGIESENDLMNTG
;
A
#
# COMPACT_ATOMS: atom_id res chain seq x y z
N GLU A 1 -27.13 19.40 9.10
CA GLU A 1 -26.44 19.19 10.39
C GLU A 1 -25.74 20.49 10.83
N VAL A 2 -24.90 21.12 9.99
CA VAL A 2 -24.18 22.37 10.32
C VAL A 2 -25.15 23.47 10.78
N ASP A 3 -26.23 23.71 10.03
CA ASP A 3 -27.24 24.72 10.35
C ASP A 3 -27.95 24.43 11.66
N TYR A 4 -28.18 23.18 12.00
CA TYR A 4 -28.75 22.76 13.26
C TYR A 4 -27.81 23.06 14.43
N LEU A 5 -26.52 22.75 14.27
CA LEU A 5 -25.51 23.02 15.30
C LEU A 5 -25.32 24.53 15.52
N ALA A 6 -25.27 25.31 14.43
CA ALA A 6 -25.17 26.75 14.50
C ALA A 6 -26.37 27.38 15.22
N LYS A 7 -27.62 26.92 14.98
CA LYS A 7 -28.84 27.35 15.66
C LYS A 7 -28.82 27.02 17.17
N ASN A 8 -28.06 26.01 17.58
CA ASN A 8 -27.88 25.61 18.98
C ASN A 8 -26.59 26.16 19.60
N GLY A 9 -25.99 27.20 19.01
CA GLY A 9 -24.82 27.88 19.56
C GLY A 9 -23.48 27.19 19.39
N VAL A 10 -23.44 26.12 18.60
CA VAL A 10 -22.19 25.42 18.28
C VAL A 10 -21.57 26.00 17.00
N HIS A 11 -20.51 26.76 17.16
CA HIS A 11 -19.75 27.34 16.06
C HIS A 11 -18.41 26.63 15.95
N TYR A 12 -18.18 25.95 14.83
CA TYR A 12 -16.94 25.21 14.53
C TYR A 12 -16.46 25.54 13.12
N SER A 13 -15.15 25.49 12.88
CA SER A 13 -14.60 25.61 11.54
C SER A 13 -14.84 24.32 10.76
N TRP A 14 -15.94 24.28 10.01
CA TRP A 14 -16.39 23.11 9.25
C TRP A 14 -15.54 22.79 8.02
N GLU A 15 -14.62 23.69 7.64
CA GLU A 15 -13.71 23.48 6.50
C GLU A 15 -12.86 22.22 6.66
N LYS A 16 -12.40 21.94 7.89
CA LYS A 16 -11.65 20.71 8.20
C LYS A 16 -12.53 19.47 8.37
N ALA A 17 -13.83 19.65 8.59
CA ALA A 17 -14.80 18.58 8.78
C ALA A 17 -15.41 18.07 7.47
N GLN A 18 -14.97 18.56 6.31
CA GLN A 18 -15.44 18.12 4.99
C GLN A 18 -14.90 16.75 4.60
N TYR A 19 -13.82 16.29 5.23
CA TYR A 19 -13.16 15.04 4.93
C TYR A 19 -13.16 14.11 6.13
N SER A 20 -13.59 12.87 5.88
CA SER A 20 -13.44 11.76 6.83
C SER A 20 -12.11 11.07 6.57
N ILE A 21 -11.24 11.08 7.57
CA ILE A 21 -9.89 10.50 7.45
C ILE A 21 -9.79 9.32 8.42
N ASN A 22 -9.56 8.13 7.88
CA ASN A 22 -9.34 6.91 8.65
C ASN A 22 -7.92 6.42 8.45
N LYS A 23 -7.08 6.61 9.44
CA LYS A 23 -5.66 6.28 9.40
C LYS A 23 -5.39 4.91 10.03
N GLY A 24 -4.63 4.07 9.31
CA GLY A 24 -4.13 2.80 9.78
C GLY A 24 -2.66 2.60 9.45
N LEU A 25 -2.07 1.51 9.93
CA LEU A 25 -0.68 1.13 9.63
C LEU A 25 -0.45 0.90 8.12
N TRP A 26 -1.47 0.37 7.44
CA TRP A 26 -1.40 -0.02 6.03
C TRP A 26 -1.98 1.03 5.06
N GLY A 27 -2.13 2.27 5.51
CA GLY A 27 -2.60 3.38 4.71
C GLY A 27 -3.73 4.16 5.36
N THR A 28 -4.13 5.22 4.69
CA THR A 28 -5.15 6.17 5.16
C THR A 28 -6.21 6.33 4.08
N SER A 29 -7.49 6.17 4.43
CA SER A 29 -8.58 6.52 3.54
C SER A 29 -9.07 7.94 3.78
N VAL A 30 -9.44 8.63 2.70
CA VAL A 30 -9.94 10.00 2.71
C VAL A 30 -11.25 10.05 1.94
N GLY A 31 -12.36 10.17 2.66
CA GLY A 31 -13.70 10.37 2.10
C GLY A 31 -14.10 11.84 2.19
N GLY A 32 -14.79 12.37 1.19
CA GLY A 32 -15.23 13.74 1.22
C GLY A 32 -16.12 14.10 0.05
N LYS A 33 -16.42 15.40 -0.10
CA LYS A 33 -17.35 15.95 -1.08
C LYS A 33 -17.08 15.46 -2.50
N GLU A 34 -15.81 15.45 -2.91
CA GLU A 34 -15.39 15.10 -4.27
C GLU A 34 -15.55 13.61 -4.57
N THR A 35 -15.44 12.76 -3.53
CA THR A 35 -15.60 11.31 -3.70
C THR A 35 -17.06 10.88 -3.87
N LEU A 36 -18.02 11.76 -3.63
CA LEU A 36 -19.45 11.51 -3.88
C LEU A 36 -19.80 11.51 -5.35
N THR A 37 -18.90 11.96 -6.24
CA THR A 37 -19.06 11.98 -7.69
C THR A 37 -17.96 11.20 -8.38
N SER A 38 -18.19 10.80 -9.64
CA SER A 38 -17.20 10.03 -10.40
C SER A 38 -16.09 10.88 -11.01
N GLY A 39 -16.33 12.16 -11.24
CA GLY A 39 -15.47 13.01 -12.07
C GLY A 39 -14.57 13.98 -11.32
N GLN A 40 -14.64 14.06 -10.00
CA GLN A 40 -13.88 15.05 -9.22
C GLN A 40 -12.67 14.42 -8.52
N PRO A 41 -11.45 14.95 -8.70
CA PRO A 41 -10.31 14.53 -7.88
C PRO A 41 -10.42 15.10 -6.47
N LEU A 42 -9.80 14.44 -5.49
CA LEU A 42 -9.58 15.06 -4.19
C LEU A 42 -8.52 16.17 -4.32
N PRO A 43 -8.72 17.32 -3.69
CA PRO A 43 -7.71 18.35 -3.64
C PRO A 43 -6.50 17.90 -2.79
N SER A 44 -5.32 18.44 -3.10
CA SER A 44 -4.09 18.04 -2.41
C SER A 44 -4.16 18.23 -0.89
N GLU A 45 -4.88 19.24 -0.44
CA GLU A 45 -5.06 19.62 0.95
C GLU A 45 -5.90 18.59 1.75
N ALA A 46 -6.69 17.77 1.06
CA ALA A 46 -7.49 16.70 1.69
C ALA A 46 -6.63 15.52 2.17
N TYR A 47 -5.44 15.35 1.59
CA TYR A 47 -4.55 14.26 1.98
C TYR A 47 -3.75 14.59 3.24
N PRO A 48 -3.52 13.61 4.14
CA PRO A 48 -2.81 13.82 5.40
C PRO A 48 -1.37 14.28 5.26
N SER A 49 -0.65 13.75 4.27
CA SER A 49 0.73 14.13 4.02
C SER A 49 0.82 15.22 2.98
N GLN A 50 1.70 16.19 3.19
CA GLN A 50 1.98 17.23 2.22
C GLN A 50 3.42 17.13 1.75
N LEU A 51 3.73 17.60 0.55
CA LEU A 51 5.08 17.59 -0.01
C LEU A 51 6.02 18.42 0.89
N GLN A 52 7.08 17.80 1.38
CA GLN A 52 8.08 18.40 2.26
C GLN A 52 9.50 18.33 1.70
N LYS A 53 9.75 17.42 0.76
CA LYS A 53 11.06 17.19 0.16
C LYS A 53 11.00 17.33 -1.35
N GLU A 54 12.04 17.93 -1.90
CA GLU A 54 12.33 17.99 -3.33
C GLU A 54 13.55 17.11 -3.65
N GLY A 55 13.76 16.83 -4.94
CA GLY A 55 14.89 16.00 -5.37
C GLY A 55 14.60 14.50 -5.27
N GLU A 56 15.66 13.73 -5.17
CA GLU A 56 15.63 12.25 -5.14
C GLU A 56 16.30 11.71 -3.89
N GLU A 57 15.70 10.71 -3.27
CA GLU A 57 16.28 9.95 -2.16
C GLU A 57 16.19 8.47 -2.44
N LYS A 58 17.29 7.74 -2.31
CA LYS A 58 17.31 6.28 -2.46
C LYS A 58 17.07 5.61 -1.12
N VAL A 59 16.22 4.59 -1.15
CA VAL A 59 15.88 3.74 -0.02
C VAL A 59 16.06 2.28 -0.43
N THR A 60 16.66 1.47 0.45
CA THR A 60 16.77 0.03 0.24
C THR A 60 15.79 -0.72 1.13
N LEU A 61 15.13 -1.73 0.54
CA LEU A 61 14.20 -2.63 1.22
C LEU A 61 14.75 -4.04 1.14
N GLU A 62 15.03 -4.66 2.30
CA GLU A 62 15.51 -6.04 2.37
C GLU A 62 14.35 -6.98 2.69
N PHE A 63 14.24 -8.02 1.87
CA PHE A 63 13.24 -9.08 2.03
C PHE A 63 13.91 -10.40 2.34
N LYS A 64 13.31 -11.18 3.27
CA LYS A 64 13.70 -12.54 3.57
C LYS A 64 12.45 -13.43 3.60
N LYS A 65 12.44 -14.44 2.73
CA LYS A 65 11.25 -15.28 2.51
C LYS A 65 9.98 -14.43 2.27
N GLY A 66 10.12 -13.37 1.46
CA GLY A 66 9.03 -12.46 1.15
C GLY A 66 8.68 -11.44 2.23
N GLU A 67 9.19 -11.55 3.46
CA GLU A 67 8.92 -10.58 4.53
C GLU A 67 9.91 -9.40 4.50
N LEU A 68 9.41 -8.19 4.68
CA LEU A 68 10.24 -6.98 4.81
C LEU A 68 10.96 -6.98 6.15
N VAL A 69 12.26 -7.27 6.16
CA VAL A 69 13.08 -7.39 7.38
C VAL A 69 13.92 -6.15 7.69
N ALA A 70 14.26 -5.32 6.69
CA ALA A 70 15.03 -4.11 6.93
C ALA A 70 14.68 -2.98 5.94
N VAL A 71 14.86 -1.74 6.40
CA VAL A 71 14.83 -0.51 5.59
C VAL A 71 16.14 0.22 5.78
N ASN A 72 16.84 0.54 4.69
CA ASN A 72 18.18 1.18 4.69
C ASN A 72 19.20 0.40 5.55
N GLY A 73 19.19 -0.94 5.46
CA GLY A 73 20.08 -1.83 6.21
C GLY A 73 19.78 -1.93 7.70
N LYS A 74 18.77 -1.24 8.22
CA LYS A 74 18.36 -1.34 9.62
C LYS A 74 17.30 -2.43 9.77
N VAL A 75 17.67 -3.53 10.39
CA VAL A 75 16.77 -4.66 10.70
C VAL A 75 15.83 -4.28 11.84
N ASP A 76 14.54 -4.48 11.64
CA ASP A 76 13.51 -4.27 12.65
C ASP A 76 12.28 -5.16 12.36
N LYS A 77 11.29 -5.14 13.25
CA LYS A 77 10.00 -5.83 13.04
C LYS A 77 9.30 -5.28 11.79
N PRO A 78 8.60 -6.10 11.01
CA PRO A 78 7.88 -5.63 9.80
C PRO A 78 7.00 -4.41 10.04
N SER A 79 6.27 -4.35 11.16
CA SER A 79 5.43 -3.21 11.51
C SER A 79 6.23 -1.90 11.69
N ASN A 80 7.43 -1.97 12.28
CA ASN A 80 8.28 -0.80 12.45
C ASN A 80 8.89 -0.36 11.12
N ASN A 81 9.30 -1.32 10.27
CA ASN A 81 9.78 -1.05 8.91
C ASN A 81 8.72 -0.33 8.06
N ILE A 82 7.44 -0.74 8.17
CA ILE A 82 6.32 -0.05 7.49
C ILE A 82 6.24 1.41 7.96
N VAL A 83 6.29 1.67 9.27
CA VAL A 83 6.23 3.04 9.83
C VAL A 83 7.40 3.90 9.37
N VAL A 84 8.63 3.33 9.34
CA VAL A 84 9.82 4.03 8.86
C VAL A 84 9.68 4.40 7.39
N LEU A 85 9.28 3.45 6.55
CA LEU A 85 9.10 3.69 5.12
C LEU A 85 7.97 4.68 4.84
N GLU A 86 6.85 4.56 5.56
CA GLU A 86 5.72 5.50 5.47
C GLU A 86 6.18 6.93 5.73
N LYS A 87 6.95 7.15 6.79
CA LYS A 87 7.49 8.48 7.13
C LYS A 87 8.41 9.05 6.05
N LEU A 88 9.28 8.21 5.47
CA LEU A 88 10.18 8.61 4.39
C LEU A 88 9.39 9.00 3.13
N ALA A 89 8.46 8.16 2.71
CA ALA A 89 7.71 8.33 1.46
C ALA A 89 6.63 9.43 1.56
N ASN A 90 6.01 9.61 2.72
CA ASN A 90 5.04 10.69 2.95
C ASN A 90 5.65 12.08 2.82
N ALA A 91 6.95 12.24 3.11
CA ALA A 91 7.65 13.51 2.87
C ALA A 91 7.69 13.92 1.38
N TYR A 92 7.50 12.95 0.49
CA TYR A 92 7.39 13.14 -0.96
C TYR A 92 5.94 13.12 -1.47
N ALA A 93 4.94 13.06 -0.59
CA ALA A 93 3.51 12.96 -0.91
C ALA A 93 3.19 11.79 -1.87
N ILE A 94 3.87 10.66 -1.71
CA ILE A 94 3.71 9.45 -2.51
C ILE A 94 2.46 8.67 -2.05
N GLY A 95 1.87 7.88 -2.94
CA GLY A 95 0.87 6.87 -2.60
C GLY A 95 -0.57 7.35 -2.60
N ARG A 96 -0.86 8.48 -3.24
CA ARG A 96 -2.20 9.03 -3.38
C ARG A 96 -2.92 8.45 -4.59
N ASP A 97 -4.15 7.99 -4.38
CA ASP A 97 -5.02 7.49 -5.46
C ASP A 97 -6.49 7.51 -5.05
N ILE A 98 -7.36 7.10 -5.97
CA ILE A 98 -8.79 6.91 -5.75
C ILE A 98 -9.14 5.44 -5.92
N HIS A 99 -9.73 4.85 -4.89
CA HIS A 99 -10.29 3.52 -4.96
C HIS A 99 -11.79 3.57 -5.27
N VAL A 100 -12.25 2.66 -6.13
CA VAL A 100 -13.67 2.46 -6.44
C VAL A 100 -14.02 1.01 -6.12
N GLY A 101 -14.92 0.81 -5.19
CA GLY A 101 -15.32 -0.51 -4.73
C GLY A 101 -16.82 -0.71 -4.71
N ASP A 102 -17.24 -1.95 -4.47
CA ASP A 102 -18.64 -2.31 -4.32
C ASP A 102 -19.15 -1.99 -2.92
N THR A 103 -20.38 -1.49 -2.82
CA THR A 103 -21.09 -1.35 -1.55
C THR A 103 -22.10 -2.49 -1.39
N ILE A 104 -22.52 -2.74 -0.14
CA ILE A 104 -23.48 -3.80 0.19
C ILE A 104 -24.80 -3.64 -0.59
N ILE A 105 -25.20 -2.41 -0.91
CA ILE A 105 -26.45 -2.12 -1.63
C ILE A 105 -26.28 -2.17 -3.15
N GLY A 106 -25.14 -2.60 -3.68
CA GLY A 106 -24.92 -2.84 -5.11
C GLY A 106 -24.54 -1.63 -5.95
N ILE A 107 -24.35 -0.44 -5.35
CA ILE A 107 -23.80 0.73 -6.03
C ILE A 107 -22.30 0.87 -5.75
N LYS A 108 -21.57 1.55 -6.62
CA LYS A 108 -20.16 1.80 -6.40
C LYS A 108 -19.93 2.92 -5.38
N GLY A 109 -18.93 2.73 -4.53
CA GLY A 109 -18.40 3.77 -3.65
C GLY A 109 -17.03 4.22 -4.11
N ARG A 110 -16.69 5.50 -3.87
CA ARG A 110 -15.36 6.05 -4.10
C ARG A 110 -14.75 6.54 -2.79
N VAL A 111 -13.47 6.34 -2.66
CA VAL A 111 -12.69 6.86 -1.54
C VAL A 111 -11.28 7.19 -2.03
N GLY A 112 -10.75 8.33 -1.61
CA GLY A 112 -9.33 8.61 -1.75
C GLY A 112 -8.53 7.81 -0.74
N PHE A 113 -7.29 7.51 -1.07
CA PHE A 113 -6.37 6.92 -0.11
C PHE A 113 -4.96 7.47 -0.31
N GLU A 114 -4.21 7.39 0.78
CA GLU A 114 -2.77 7.63 0.81
C GLU A 114 -2.12 6.43 1.48
N ALA A 115 -1.31 5.69 0.73
CA ALA A 115 -0.72 4.43 1.17
C ALA A 115 0.71 4.28 0.59
N ALA A 116 1.61 5.18 1.00
CA ALA A 116 2.95 5.25 0.44
C ALA A 116 3.76 3.96 0.68
N ALA A 117 3.89 3.54 1.94
CA ALA A 117 4.64 2.34 2.28
C ALA A 117 4.03 1.07 1.67
N PRO A 118 2.71 0.81 1.76
CA PRO A 118 2.13 -0.37 1.13
C PRO A 118 2.38 -0.47 -0.37
N LEU A 119 2.20 0.62 -1.11
CA LEU A 119 2.42 0.62 -2.56
C LEU A 119 3.87 0.35 -2.92
N ILE A 120 4.82 0.95 -2.19
CA ILE A 120 6.25 0.72 -2.39
C ILE A 120 6.60 -0.73 -2.05
N ILE A 121 6.17 -1.24 -0.89
CA ILE A 121 6.46 -2.61 -0.44
C ILE A 121 5.91 -3.63 -1.44
N ILE A 122 4.64 -3.50 -1.82
CA ILE A 122 3.99 -4.44 -2.76
C ILE A 122 4.72 -4.46 -4.10
N LYS A 123 5.07 -3.28 -4.64
CA LYS A 123 5.76 -3.19 -5.93
C LYS A 123 7.21 -3.68 -5.84
N ALA A 124 7.93 -3.35 -4.77
CA ALA A 124 9.30 -3.83 -4.55
C ALA A 124 9.35 -5.35 -4.36
N HIS A 125 8.46 -5.89 -3.53
CA HIS A 125 8.31 -7.33 -3.34
C HIS A 125 7.98 -8.04 -4.67
N HIS A 126 7.04 -7.51 -5.44
CA HIS A 126 6.67 -8.07 -6.74
C HIS A 126 7.84 -8.01 -7.76
N LEU A 127 8.65 -6.94 -7.74
CA LEU A 127 9.86 -6.88 -8.55
C LEU A 127 10.83 -8.01 -8.17
N LEU A 128 11.07 -8.22 -6.87
CA LEU A 128 11.93 -9.29 -6.39
C LEU A 128 11.40 -10.67 -6.77
N GLU A 129 10.10 -10.90 -6.66
CA GLU A 129 9.45 -12.14 -7.12
C GLU A 129 9.67 -12.40 -8.61
N LYS A 130 9.62 -11.36 -9.46
CA LYS A 130 9.89 -11.50 -10.90
C LYS A 130 11.31 -11.98 -11.20
N HIS A 131 12.24 -11.69 -10.33
CA HIS A 131 13.63 -12.14 -10.45
C HIS A 131 13.87 -13.53 -9.84
N THR A 132 13.08 -13.95 -8.86
CA THR A 132 13.36 -15.16 -8.06
C THR A 132 12.38 -16.30 -8.27
N LEU A 133 11.24 -16.05 -8.90
CA LEU A 133 10.22 -17.06 -9.19
C LEU A 133 10.16 -17.39 -10.68
N GLY A 134 9.95 -18.66 -10.98
CA GLY A 134 9.67 -19.09 -12.35
C GLY A 134 8.30 -18.57 -12.83
N LYS A 135 8.15 -18.43 -14.15
CA LYS A 135 6.95 -17.90 -14.81
C LYS A 135 5.62 -18.46 -14.27
N TRP A 136 5.55 -19.78 -14.10
CA TRP A 136 4.31 -20.42 -13.67
C TRP A 136 4.07 -20.32 -12.17
N GLN A 137 5.13 -20.28 -11.35
CA GLN A 137 5.02 -19.98 -9.93
C GLN A 137 4.41 -18.60 -9.73
N GLN A 138 4.94 -17.59 -10.43
CA GLN A 138 4.44 -16.22 -10.35
C GLN A 138 2.97 -16.13 -10.79
N TYR A 139 2.62 -16.77 -11.92
CA TYR A 139 1.25 -16.78 -12.44
C TYR A 139 0.24 -17.32 -11.40
N TRP A 140 0.51 -18.49 -10.84
CA TRP A 140 -0.38 -19.11 -9.86
C TRP A 140 -0.39 -18.36 -8.53
N LYS A 141 0.76 -17.86 -8.09
CA LYS A 141 0.87 -17.02 -6.90
C LYS A 141 -0.03 -15.79 -6.99
N GLU A 142 -0.03 -15.10 -8.13
CA GLU A 142 -0.89 -13.93 -8.36
C GLU A 142 -2.38 -14.29 -8.34
N GLN A 143 -2.76 -15.40 -8.99
CA GLN A 143 -4.15 -15.87 -8.99
C GLN A 143 -4.63 -16.21 -7.57
N LEU A 144 -3.86 -17.03 -6.86
CA LEU A 144 -4.21 -17.46 -5.51
C LEU A 144 -4.13 -16.32 -4.50
N GLY A 145 -3.19 -15.39 -4.66
CA GLY A 145 -3.10 -14.19 -3.83
C GLY A 145 -4.33 -13.28 -3.98
N ASN A 146 -4.83 -13.10 -5.21
CA ASN A 146 -6.06 -12.35 -5.46
C ASN A 146 -7.29 -13.04 -4.83
N TRP A 147 -7.38 -14.37 -4.97
CA TRP A 147 -8.43 -15.17 -4.33
C TRP A 147 -8.37 -15.06 -2.81
N TYR A 148 -7.18 -15.21 -2.25
CA TYR A 148 -6.96 -15.07 -0.81
C TYR A 148 -7.42 -13.72 -0.29
N GLY A 149 -7.01 -12.63 -0.96
CA GLY A 149 -7.41 -11.28 -0.60
C GLY A 149 -8.92 -11.06 -0.67
N MET A 150 -9.59 -11.59 -1.69
CA MET A 150 -11.05 -11.52 -1.83
C MET A 150 -11.76 -12.27 -0.71
N LEU A 151 -11.39 -13.52 -0.47
CA LEU A 151 -11.99 -14.34 0.60
C LEU A 151 -11.76 -13.72 1.98
N PHE A 152 -10.58 -13.15 2.21
CA PHE A 152 -10.27 -12.45 3.45
C PHE A 152 -11.16 -11.20 3.64
N HIS A 153 -11.34 -10.41 2.58
CA HIS A 153 -12.20 -9.23 2.56
C HIS A 153 -13.67 -9.60 2.83
N GLU A 154 -14.14 -10.71 2.27
CA GLU A 154 -15.50 -11.24 2.45
C GLU A 154 -15.72 -11.94 3.81
N GLY A 155 -14.74 -11.92 4.71
CA GLY A 155 -14.83 -12.54 6.02
C GLY A 155 -14.73 -14.06 6.03
N GLN A 156 -14.23 -14.67 4.94
CA GLN A 156 -14.11 -16.12 4.78
C GLN A 156 -12.80 -16.70 5.34
N PHE A 157 -12.14 -16.00 6.25
CA PHE A 157 -10.82 -16.39 6.79
C PHE A 157 -10.80 -17.80 7.42
N LEU A 158 -11.92 -18.26 7.97
CA LEU A 158 -12.02 -19.58 8.61
C LEU A 158 -12.31 -20.72 7.62
N ASP A 159 -12.55 -20.43 6.34
CA ASP A 159 -12.71 -21.47 5.33
C ASP A 159 -11.42 -22.30 5.20
N PRO A 160 -11.48 -23.63 5.18
CA PRO A 160 -10.30 -24.49 5.09
C PRO A 160 -9.43 -24.22 3.87
N VAL A 161 -9.99 -23.75 2.75
CA VAL A 161 -9.24 -23.42 1.54
C VAL A 161 -8.21 -22.32 1.79
N MET A 162 -8.44 -21.42 2.75
CA MET A 162 -7.49 -20.36 3.11
C MET A 162 -6.16 -20.95 3.55
N ARG A 163 -6.17 -22.02 4.34
CA ARG A 163 -4.92 -22.72 4.79
C ARG A 163 -4.19 -23.39 3.63
N ASN A 164 -4.91 -23.90 2.64
CA ASN A 164 -4.31 -24.48 1.45
C ASN A 164 -3.63 -23.41 0.60
N ILE A 165 -4.28 -22.26 0.42
CA ILE A 165 -3.72 -21.14 -0.32
C ILE A 165 -2.50 -20.55 0.40
N GLU A 166 -2.57 -20.37 1.73
CA GLU A 166 -1.43 -19.90 2.53
C GLU A 166 -0.21 -20.80 2.35
N THR A 167 -0.39 -22.12 2.46
CA THR A 167 0.70 -23.09 2.27
C THR A 167 1.37 -22.93 0.91
N PHE A 168 0.58 -22.74 -0.16
CA PHE A 168 1.13 -22.50 -1.49
C PHE A 168 1.87 -21.17 -1.56
N LEU A 169 1.28 -20.09 -1.03
CA LEU A 169 1.88 -18.75 -1.06
C LEU A 169 3.20 -18.75 -0.28
N GLU A 170 3.22 -19.30 0.93
CA GLU A 170 4.42 -19.38 1.79
C GLU A 170 5.54 -20.20 1.14
N ASP A 171 5.21 -21.33 0.50
CA ASP A 171 6.19 -22.16 -0.18
C ASP A 171 6.88 -21.39 -1.32
N THR A 172 6.12 -20.59 -2.10
CA THR A 172 6.68 -19.76 -3.17
C THR A 172 7.64 -18.71 -2.66
N GLN A 173 7.52 -18.27 -1.40
CA GLN A 173 8.35 -17.20 -0.83
C GLN A 173 9.72 -17.67 -0.35
N THR A 174 9.99 -18.97 -0.32
CA THR A 174 11.26 -19.53 0.19
C THR A 174 12.49 -19.00 -0.52
N THR A 175 12.39 -18.67 -1.82
CA THR A 175 13.45 -18.09 -2.65
C THR A 175 13.36 -16.58 -2.84
N VAL A 176 12.32 -15.93 -2.30
CA VAL A 176 12.13 -14.48 -2.41
C VAL A 176 12.95 -13.77 -1.33
N ASN A 177 14.27 -13.73 -1.55
CA ASN A 177 15.27 -13.14 -0.65
C ASN A 177 16.11 -12.14 -1.42
N GLY A 178 16.32 -10.96 -0.88
CA GLY A 178 17.16 -9.95 -1.53
C GLY A 178 16.82 -8.52 -1.12
N THR A 179 17.54 -7.60 -1.71
CA THR A 179 17.39 -6.15 -1.48
C THR A 179 16.87 -5.49 -2.74
N VAL A 180 15.87 -4.62 -2.59
CA VAL A 180 15.35 -3.79 -3.66
C VAL A 180 15.71 -2.34 -3.41
N THR A 181 16.28 -1.66 -4.41
CA THR A 181 16.57 -0.23 -4.36
C THR A 181 15.41 0.54 -4.96
N VAL A 182 14.93 1.53 -4.22
CA VAL A 182 13.80 2.40 -4.56
C VAL A 182 14.25 3.84 -4.56
N SER A 183 13.96 4.58 -5.62
CA SER A 183 14.14 6.03 -5.69
C SER A 183 12.82 6.75 -5.38
N LEU A 184 12.82 7.58 -4.34
CA LEU A 184 11.68 8.43 -3.95
C LEU A 184 11.86 9.82 -4.55
N LYS A 185 10.80 10.35 -5.17
CA LYS A 185 10.72 11.69 -5.78
C LYS A 185 9.38 12.33 -5.46
N PRO A 186 9.21 13.66 -5.59
CA PRO A 186 7.92 14.30 -5.41
C PRO A 186 6.79 13.57 -6.17
N TYR A 187 5.79 13.09 -5.43
CA TYR A 187 4.60 12.39 -5.92
C TYR A 187 4.85 11.04 -6.63
N HIS A 188 6.09 10.56 -6.67
CA HIS A 188 6.47 9.40 -7.48
C HIS A 188 7.56 8.57 -6.80
N PHE A 189 7.62 7.27 -7.15
CA PHE A 189 8.77 6.41 -6.87
C PHE A 189 9.06 5.51 -8.05
N SER A 190 10.32 5.10 -8.19
CA SER A 190 10.76 4.09 -9.14
C SER A 190 11.51 2.97 -8.42
N LEU A 191 11.46 1.78 -9.01
CA LEU A 191 12.24 0.63 -8.58
C LEU A 191 13.49 0.56 -9.46
N ASP A 192 14.65 0.76 -8.87
CA ASP A 192 15.90 0.90 -9.63
C ASP A 192 16.54 -0.46 -9.97
N GLY A 193 16.35 -1.46 -9.09
CA GLY A 193 16.92 -2.79 -9.29
C GLY A 193 16.89 -3.63 -8.01
N ILE A 194 17.42 -4.85 -8.12
CA ILE A 194 17.51 -5.80 -7.00
C ILE A 194 18.93 -6.36 -6.85
N GLU A 195 19.20 -6.87 -5.66
CA GLU A 195 20.32 -7.75 -5.37
C GLU A 195 19.79 -9.01 -4.69
N SER A 196 20.03 -10.19 -5.25
CA SER A 196 19.55 -11.48 -4.72
C SER A 196 20.46 -12.62 -5.14
N GLU A 197 20.72 -13.54 -4.20
CA GLU A 197 21.41 -14.80 -4.50
C GLU A 197 20.51 -15.76 -5.31
N ASN A 198 19.19 -15.54 -5.28
CA ASN A 198 18.21 -16.35 -6.02
C ASN A 198 17.81 -15.75 -7.37
N ASP A 199 18.53 -14.72 -7.85
CA ASP A 199 18.20 -14.04 -9.09
C ASP A 199 18.35 -14.98 -10.31
N LEU A 200 17.25 -15.23 -11.00
CA LEU A 200 17.20 -16.09 -12.21
C LEU A 200 17.82 -15.42 -13.45
N MET A 201 18.26 -14.18 -13.36
CA MET A 201 19.08 -13.55 -14.40
C MET A 201 20.56 -13.93 -14.31
N ASN A 202 21.00 -14.52 -13.19
CA ASN A 202 22.36 -15.01 -13.05
C ASN A 202 22.56 -16.24 -13.92
N THR A 203 23.56 -16.19 -14.79
CA THR A 203 23.88 -17.25 -15.80
C THR A 203 25.08 -18.11 -15.40
N GLY A 204 25.62 -17.91 -14.19
CA GLY A 204 26.80 -18.61 -13.69
C GLY A 204 26.52 -19.81 -12.85
#